data_b5092d8977c75440be7771afb31f2f39
#
_entry.id   b5092d8977c75440be7771afb31f2f39
#
_cell.length_a   1.000
_cell.length_b   1.000
_cell.length_c   1.000
_cell.angle_alpha   90.00
_cell.angle_beta   90.00
_cell.angle_gamma   90.00
#
_symmetry.space_group_name_H-M   'P 1'
#
loop_
_entity.id
_entity.type
_entity.pdbx_description
1 polymer ?
#
loop_
_entity_poly.entity_id
_entity_poly.type
_entity_poly.pdbx_seq_one_letter_code
_entity_poly.pdbx_strand_id
1 'polypeptide(L)'
;MKGRYGLYGGQYIPETLMNAIIELEEAYEYYKNDEEFNRELDGLMREYAGRPSLLYYAEKMTKDLGGAKIYLKREDLNHTGSHKINNVLGQVLLAKKMGKTRVIAETGAGQHGVATATVAALMGMECKVFMGKEDTERQALNVFRMELLGAEVEAVTSGTMTLKDAVNETMKEWASRVEDTHYVLGSVMGPHPFPMMVRDFQKVIGKEIKEQLQAKEGKLPDAVIACVGGGSNAMGAFYEFIPDKSVRLIGCEAAGLGVDTDKNAATIANGTIGIFHGMKSLFCQDKYGQIAPVYSISAGLDYPGIGPEHAMLAEEGRAEYVPITDNEAVEAFEYLSRTEGIIPAIESAHAVAYAKKLAPTMGKDKIIVVNISGRGDKDVAAIARYRGVEIYE
;
A
#
# COMPACT_ATOMS: atom_id res chain seq x y z
N MET A 1 -16.41 -16.62 -11.51
CA MET A 1 -17.01 -16.25 -10.21
C MET A 1 -16.48 -14.86 -9.88
N LYS A 2 -17.34 -13.87 -9.65
CA LYS A 2 -16.91 -12.49 -9.34
C LYS A 2 -16.00 -12.47 -8.10
N GLY A 3 -15.01 -11.57 -8.07
CA GLY A 3 -14.11 -11.39 -6.94
C GLY A 3 -13.16 -12.54 -6.65
N ARG A 4 -12.92 -13.41 -7.62
CA ARG A 4 -11.94 -14.51 -7.51
C ARG A 4 -10.72 -14.27 -8.37
N TYR A 5 -9.59 -14.60 -7.80
CA TYR A 5 -8.25 -14.60 -8.40
C TYR A 5 -7.71 -16.02 -8.25
N GLY A 6 -8.03 -16.90 -9.21
CA GLY A 6 -7.77 -18.33 -9.05
C GLY A 6 -8.46 -18.91 -7.81
N LEU A 7 -7.69 -19.43 -6.88
CA LEU A 7 -8.17 -19.98 -5.59
C LEU A 7 -8.47 -18.89 -4.53
N TYR A 8 -8.03 -17.66 -4.76
CA TYR A 8 -8.04 -16.57 -3.80
C TYR A 8 -9.21 -15.60 -3.99
N GLY A 9 -9.37 -14.63 -3.08
CA GLY A 9 -10.45 -13.64 -3.11
C GLY A 9 -11.73 -14.12 -2.46
N GLY A 10 -12.85 -13.58 -2.91
CA GLY A 10 -14.19 -13.91 -2.42
C GLY A 10 -14.73 -12.93 -1.39
N GLN A 11 -15.84 -13.29 -0.74
CA GLN A 11 -16.57 -12.49 0.24
C GLN A 11 -16.86 -13.37 1.47
N TYR A 12 -15.91 -13.41 2.41
CA TYR A 12 -16.01 -14.21 3.64
C TYR A 12 -16.27 -13.29 4.82
N ILE A 13 -17.48 -12.74 4.87
CA ILE A 13 -17.90 -11.74 5.84
C ILE A 13 -19.16 -12.20 6.59
N PRO A 14 -19.43 -11.66 7.80
CA PRO A 14 -20.68 -11.86 8.49
C PRO A 14 -21.89 -11.42 7.67
N GLU A 15 -23.02 -12.10 7.85
CA GLU A 15 -24.28 -11.78 7.18
C GLU A 15 -24.70 -10.31 7.36
N THR A 16 -24.41 -9.73 8.51
CA THR A 16 -24.69 -8.33 8.84
C THR A 16 -24.00 -7.32 7.93
N LEU A 17 -22.87 -7.69 7.30
CA LEU A 17 -22.14 -6.83 6.34
C LEU A 17 -22.47 -7.13 4.88
N MET A 18 -23.23 -8.21 4.60
CA MET A 18 -23.42 -8.65 3.20
C MET A 18 -24.17 -7.60 2.39
N ASN A 19 -25.21 -6.97 2.94
CA ASN A 19 -25.96 -5.93 2.22
C ASN A 19 -25.08 -4.71 1.90
N ALA A 20 -24.22 -4.28 2.83
CA ALA A 20 -23.29 -3.18 2.60
C ALA A 20 -22.26 -3.48 1.50
N ILE A 21 -21.80 -4.73 1.41
CA ILE A 21 -20.89 -5.18 0.34
C ILE A 21 -21.60 -5.26 -1.00
N ILE A 22 -22.85 -5.73 -1.05
CA ILE A 22 -23.63 -5.77 -2.29
C ILE A 22 -23.89 -4.33 -2.78
N GLU A 23 -24.32 -3.43 -1.89
CA GLU A 23 -24.51 -2.00 -2.20
C GLU A 23 -23.23 -1.38 -2.76
N LEU A 24 -22.08 -1.66 -2.12
CA LEU A 24 -20.78 -1.16 -2.57
C LEU A 24 -20.39 -1.72 -3.95
N GLU A 25 -20.59 -3.02 -4.19
CA GLU A 25 -20.29 -3.67 -5.47
C GLU A 25 -21.13 -3.05 -6.59
N GLU A 26 -22.44 -2.91 -6.38
CA GLU A 26 -23.37 -2.33 -7.35
C GLU A 26 -23.04 -0.87 -7.64
N ALA A 27 -22.78 -0.08 -6.63
CA ALA A 27 -22.39 1.33 -6.77
C ALA A 27 -21.07 1.44 -7.53
N TYR A 28 -20.06 0.63 -7.18
CA TYR A 28 -18.78 0.66 -7.86
C TYR A 28 -18.89 0.24 -9.33
N GLU A 29 -19.63 -0.82 -9.64
CA GLU A 29 -19.85 -1.29 -11.02
C GLU A 29 -20.58 -0.21 -11.88
N TYR A 30 -21.46 0.57 -11.29
CA TYR A 30 -22.11 1.70 -11.94
C TYR A 30 -21.12 2.87 -12.14
N TYR A 31 -20.55 3.38 -11.06
CA TYR A 31 -19.76 4.62 -11.08
C TYR A 31 -18.42 4.49 -11.79
N LYS A 32 -17.78 3.31 -11.82
CA LYS A 32 -16.53 3.13 -12.58
C LYS A 32 -16.66 3.41 -14.08
N ASN A 33 -17.89 3.35 -14.63
CA ASN A 33 -18.19 3.63 -16.03
C ASN A 33 -18.95 4.97 -16.21
N ASP A 34 -19.26 5.69 -15.13
CA ASP A 34 -19.95 6.96 -15.18
C ASP A 34 -18.98 8.09 -15.54
N GLU A 35 -19.30 8.84 -16.62
CA GLU A 35 -18.41 9.89 -17.14
C GLU A 35 -18.27 11.07 -16.18
N GLU A 36 -19.31 11.40 -15.42
CA GLU A 36 -19.27 12.50 -14.45
C GLU A 36 -18.39 12.15 -13.27
N PHE A 37 -18.54 10.94 -12.72
CA PHE A 37 -17.70 10.42 -11.66
C PHE A 37 -16.21 10.40 -12.06
N ASN A 38 -15.91 9.85 -13.24
CA ASN A 38 -14.55 9.77 -13.73
C ASN A 38 -13.94 11.17 -13.98
N ARG A 39 -14.70 12.11 -14.52
CA ARG A 39 -14.23 13.50 -14.71
C ARG A 39 -13.95 14.19 -13.36
N GLU A 40 -14.83 14.01 -12.36
CA GLU A 40 -14.63 14.56 -11.01
C GLU A 40 -13.40 13.95 -10.34
N LEU A 41 -13.24 12.63 -10.42
CA LEU A 41 -12.07 11.93 -9.89
C LEU A 41 -10.78 12.37 -10.58
N ASP A 42 -10.76 12.45 -11.91
CA ASP A 42 -9.58 12.90 -12.68
C ASP A 42 -9.21 14.36 -12.32
N GLY A 43 -10.19 15.22 -12.10
CA GLY A 43 -9.99 16.58 -11.61
C GLY A 43 -9.31 16.59 -10.23
N LEU A 44 -9.82 15.80 -9.29
CA LEU A 44 -9.23 15.67 -7.95
C LEU A 44 -7.83 15.06 -7.99
N MET A 45 -7.62 14.05 -8.82
CA MET A 45 -6.29 13.44 -9.00
C MET A 45 -5.27 14.47 -9.51
N ARG A 46 -5.65 15.29 -10.49
CA ARG A 46 -4.76 16.29 -11.08
C ARG A 46 -4.55 17.50 -10.18
N GLU A 47 -5.64 18.10 -9.69
CA GLU A 47 -5.60 19.42 -9.06
C GLU A 47 -5.36 19.36 -7.55
N TYR A 48 -5.77 18.26 -6.90
CA TYR A 48 -5.65 18.08 -5.47
C TYR A 48 -4.54 17.09 -5.09
N ALA A 49 -4.48 15.92 -5.72
CA ALA A 49 -3.42 14.95 -5.44
C ALA A 49 -2.07 15.31 -6.10
N GLY A 50 -2.07 16.16 -7.13
CA GLY A 50 -0.86 16.59 -7.82
C GLY A 50 -0.35 15.61 -8.88
N ARG A 51 -1.25 14.77 -9.44
CA ARG A 51 -0.88 13.84 -10.51
C ARG A 51 -0.77 14.53 -11.88
N PRO A 52 0.02 13.96 -12.84
CA PRO A 52 0.77 12.70 -12.70
C PRO A 52 1.99 12.83 -11.80
N SER A 53 2.29 11.80 -10.99
CA SER A 53 3.61 11.69 -10.39
C SER A 53 4.64 11.35 -11.47
N LEU A 54 5.84 11.92 -11.40
CA LEU A 54 6.81 11.79 -12.48
C LEU A 54 7.81 10.66 -12.22
N LEU A 55 8.29 10.06 -13.31
CA LEU A 55 9.48 9.22 -13.28
C LEU A 55 10.73 10.11 -13.20
N TYR A 56 11.49 9.93 -12.13
CA TYR A 56 12.79 10.56 -11.92
C TYR A 56 13.91 9.59 -12.31
N TYR A 57 14.80 10.01 -13.21
CA TYR A 57 16.00 9.25 -13.53
C TYR A 57 17.02 9.41 -12.40
N ALA A 58 17.25 8.33 -11.64
CA ALA A 58 18.21 8.30 -10.54
C ALA A 58 19.64 8.16 -11.08
N GLU A 59 20.19 9.26 -11.58
CA GLU A 59 21.46 9.29 -12.31
C GLU A 59 22.64 8.86 -11.44
N LYS A 60 22.71 9.40 -10.21
CA LYS A 60 23.81 9.06 -9.28
C LYS A 60 23.74 7.61 -8.85
N MET A 61 22.53 7.14 -8.49
CA MET A 61 22.29 5.74 -8.14
C MET A 61 22.63 4.80 -9.32
N THR A 62 22.23 5.17 -10.54
CA THR A 62 22.56 4.40 -11.75
C THR A 62 24.07 4.30 -11.99
N LYS A 63 24.79 5.40 -11.80
CA LYS A 63 26.26 5.43 -11.96
C LYS A 63 26.98 4.65 -10.87
N ASP A 64 26.54 4.81 -9.63
CA ASP A 64 27.15 4.18 -8.45
C ASP A 64 26.99 2.65 -8.47
N LEU A 65 25.81 2.16 -8.78
CA LEU A 65 25.55 0.71 -8.83
C LEU A 65 26.07 0.05 -10.12
N GLY A 66 26.15 0.81 -11.21
CA GLY A 66 26.44 0.25 -12.53
C GLY A 66 25.28 -0.61 -13.06
N GLY A 67 25.39 -1.16 -14.28
CA GLY A 67 24.34 -2.00 -14.86
C GLY A 67 23.13 -1.20 -15.33
N ALA A 68 21.92 -1.63 -14.95
CA ALA A 68 20.66 -1.07 -15.44
C ALA A 68 20.46 0.40 -15.08
N LYS A 69 19.78 1.14 -15.95
CA LYS A 69 19.23 2.47 -15.64
C LYS A 69 18.14 2.35 -14.59
N ILE A 70 18.14 3.25 -13.60
CA ILE A 70 17.17 3.25 -12.52
C ILE A 70 16.28 4.47 -12.62
N TYR A 71 14.98 4.24 -12.66
CA TYR A 71 13.94 5.26 -12.57
C TYR A 71 13.15 5.09 -11.28
N LEU A 72 12.84 6.19 -10.60
CA LEU A 72 12.01 6.22 -9.41
C LEU A 72 10.65 6.79 -9.77
N LYS A 73 9.59 6.03 -9.53
CA LYS A 73 8.21 6.53 -9.61
C LYS A 73 7.87 7.25 -8.31
N ARG A 74 7.68 8.57 -8.37
CA ARG A 74 7.66 9.48 -7.23
C ARG A 74 6.27 9.64 -6.62
N GLU A 75 5.68 8.55 -6.09
CA GLU A 75 4.40 8.60 -5.35
C GLU A 75 4.53 9.32 -3.99
N ASP A 76 5.73 9.48 -3.50
CA ASP A 76 6.08 10.27 -2.31
C ASP A 76 5.82 11.78 -2.47
N LEU A 77 5.70 12.27 -3.69
CA LEU A 77 5.41 13.68 -4.01
C LEU A 77 3.90 13.99 -4.13
N ASN A 78 3.05 12.99 -4.11
CA ASN A 78 1.61 13.22 -4.10
C ASN A 78 1.18 13.95 -2.82
N HIS A 79 0.06 14.66 -2.87
CA HIS A 79 -0.57 15.22 -1.67
C HIS A 79 -0.73 14.15 -0.59
N THR A 80 -0.51 14.50 0.67
CA THR A 80 -0.35 13.63 1.85
C THR A 80 0.94 12.81 1.90
N GLY A 81 1.74 12.79 0.84
CA GLY A 81 3.08 12.21 0.81
C GLY A 81 3.15 10.72 0.51
N SER A 82 2.12 10.13 -0.10
CA SER A 82 2.14 8.73 -0.53
C SER A 82 1.07 8.41 -1.58
N HIS A 83 1.17 7.19 -2.17
CA HIS A 83 0.18 6.62 -3.09
C HIS A 83 -1.23 6.46 -2.49
N LYS A 84 -1.37 6.52 -1.16
CA LYS A 84 -2.65 6.27 -0.48
C LYS A 84 -3.75 7.22 -0.93
N ILE A 85 -3.41 8.46 -1.25
CA ILE A 85 -4.36 9.47 -1.71
C ILE A 85 -5.15 9.03 -2.96
N ASN A 86 -4.54 8.25 -3.86
CA ASN A 86 -5.18 7.78 -5.09
C ASN A 86 -6.44 6.95 -4.77
N ASN A 87 -6.27 5.95 -3.91
CA ASN A 87 -7.35 5.07 -3.48
C ASN A 87 -8.40 5.83 -2.66
N VAL A 88 -7.95 6.67 -1.73
CA VAL A 88 -8.84 7.37 -0.81
C VAL A 88 -9.75 8.35 -1.55
N LEU A 89 -9.23 9.11 -2.52
CA LEU A 89 -10.04 9.99 -3.38
C LEU A 89 -11.15 9.21 -4.07
N GLY A 90 -10.82 8.06 -4.67
CA GLY A 90 -11.80 7.22 -5.36
C GLY A 90 -12.86 6.67 -4.40
N GLN A 91 -12.45 6.11 -3.25
CA GLN A 91 -13.40 5.51 -2.31
C GLN A 91 -14.29 6.55 -1.61
N VAL A 92 -13.75 7.69 -1.17
CA VAL A 92 -14.55 8.73 -0.48
C VAL A 92 -15.48 9.43 -1.45
N LEU A 93 -15.07 9.69 -2.70
CA LEU A 93 -15.95 10.19 -3.73
C LEU A 93 -17.10 9.21 -4.01
N LEU A 94 -16.79 7.91 -4.13
CA LEU A 94 -17.80 6.87 -4.30
C LEU A 94 -18.77 6.84 -3.11
N ALA A 95 -18.26 6.87 -1.88
CA ALA A 95 -19.08 6.91 -0.67
C ALA A 95 -20.05 8.11 -0.67
N LYS A 96 -19.56 9.28 -1.07
CA LYS A 96 -20.39 10.49 -1.20
C LYS A 96 -21.50 10.32 -2.25
N LYS A 97 -21.19 9.73 -3.41
CA LYS A 97 -22.19 9.42 -4.45
C LYS A 97 -23.21 8.37 -3.99
N MET A 98 -22.82 7.47 -3.07
CA MET A 98 -23.72 6.52 -2.40
C MET A 98 -24.58 7.16 -1.30
N GLY A 99 -24.40 8.45 -1.00
CA GLY A 99 -25.15 9.16 0.06
C GLY A 99 -24.61 8.89 1.48
N LYS A 100 -23.43 8.26 1.64
CA LYS A 100 -22.81 8.10 2.95
C LYS A 100 -22.33 9.44 3.48
N THR A 101 -22.47 9.65 4.78
CA THR A 101 -22.10 10.91 5.48
C THR A 101 -20.86 10.76 6.34
N ARG A 102 -20.42 9.53 6.56
CA ARG A 102 -19.30 9.15 7.43
C ARG A 102 -18.39 8.16 6.72
N VAL A 103 -17.08 8.32 6.96
CA VAL A 103 -16.07 7.35 6.56
C VAL A 103 -15.26 6.88 7.76
N ILE A 104 -14.86 5.61 7.73
CA ILE A 104 -13.95 5.02 8.71
C ILE A 104 -12.77 4.36 8.00
N ALA A 105 -11.64 4.29 8.68
CA ALA A 105 -10.44 3.63 8.15
C ALA A 105 -9.60 3.00 9.25
N GLU A 106 -8.84 1.97 8.90
CA GLU A 106 -7.71 1.46 9.67
C GLU A 106 -6.42 2.15 9.23
N THR A 107 -5.42 2.18 10.11
CA THR A 107 -4.07 2.61 9.72
C THR A 107 -3.00 2.00 10.63
N GLY A 108 -1.81 1.69 10.08
CA GLY A 108 -0.61 1.30 10.81
C GLY A 108 0.37 2.47 10.85
N ALA A 109 1.09 2.72 9.76
CA ALA A 109 2.04 3.85 9.67
C ALA A 109 1.38 5.25 9.67
N GLY A 110 0.05 5.33 9.69
CA GLY A 110 -0.70 6.58 9.71
C GLY A 110 -0.97 7.19 8.33
N GLN A 111 -0.29 6.77 7.26
CA GLN A 111 -0.42 7.39 5.94
C GLN A 111 -1.83 7.21 5.33
N HIS A 112 -2.44 6.05 5.52
CA HIS A 112 -3.81 5.81 5.06
C HIS A 112 -4.82 6.64 5.87
N GLY A 113 -4.66 6.67 7.19
CA GLY A 113 -5.49 7.49 8.08
C GLY A 113 -5.40 8.99 7.74
N VAL A 114 -4.20 9.52 7.55
CA VAL A 114 -4.00 10.92 7.13
C VAL A 114 -4.66 11.20 5.79
N ALA A 115 -4.51 10.31 4.80
CA ALA A 115 -5.15 10.46 3.50
C ALA A 115 -6.68 10.45 3.64
N THR A 116 -7.24 9.53 4.44
CA THR A 116 -8.69 9.43 4.68
C THR A 116 -9.23 10.67 5.38
N ALA A 117 -8.58 11.11 6.45
CA ALA A 117 -8.94 12.35 7.16
C ALA A 117 -8.90 13.58 6.23
N THR A 118 -7.86 13.67 5.37
CA THR A 118 -7.69 14.75 4.39
C THR A 118 -8.87 14.81 3.41
N VAL A 119 -9.22 13.67 2.81
CA VAL A 119 -10.30 13.64 1.80
C VAL A 119 -11.68 13.76 2.45
N ALA A 120 -11.86 13.22 3.67
CA ALA A 120 -13.09 13.41 4.44
C ALA A 120 -13.32 14.90 4.76
N ALA A 121 -12.27 15.62 5.20
CA ALA A 121 -12.34 17.06 5.41
C ALA A 121 -12.69 17.82 4.11
N LEU A 122 -12.03 17.45 2.99
CA LEU A 122 -12.32 18.05 1.68
C LEU A 122 -13.79 17.87 1.27
N MET A 123 -14.37 16.71 1.55
CA MET A 123 -15.73 16.35 1.13
C MET A 123 -16.81 16.65 2.16
N GLY A 124 -16.42 17.17 3.34
CA GLY A 124 -17.34 17.51 4.44
C GLY A 124 -17.99 16.30 5.08
N MET A 125 -17.26 15.19 5.22
CA MET A 125 -17.72 13.94 5.82
C MET A 125 -17.11 13.74 7.23
N GLU A 126 -17.89 13.12 8.12
CA GLU A 126 -17.37 12.63 9.41
C GLU A 126 -16.28 11.58 9.16
N CYS A 127 -15.20 11.62 9.93
CA CYS A 127 -14.09 10.68 9.78
C CYS A 127 -13.68 10.09 11.13
N LYS A 128 -13.58 8.75 11.20
CA LYS A 128 -12.99 8.05 12.34
C LYS A 128 -11.93 7.07 11.87
N VAL A 129 -10.77 7.10 12.51
CA VAL A 129 -9.62 6.26 12.16
C VAL A 129 -9.25 5.38 13.35
N PHE A 130 -9.13 4.08 13.09
CA PHE A 130 -8.66 3.09 14.07
C PHE A 130 -7.18 2.83 13.85
N MET A 131 -6.41 2.90 14.92
CA MET A 131 -4.96 2.70 14.88
C MET A 131 -4.52 1.91 16.11
N GLY A 132 -3.66 0.92 15.93
CA GLY A 132 -3.13 0.16 17.06
C GLY A 132 -2.44 1.07 18.06
N LYS A 133 -2.61 0.83 19.37
CA LYS A 133 -2.03 1.64 20.45
C LYS A 133 -0.51 1.76 20.29
N GLU A 134 0.17 0.68 19.94
CA GLU A 134 1.61 0.68 19.68
C GLU A 134 1.99 1.57 18.49
N ASP A 135 1.19 1.53 17.43
CA ASP A 135 1.39 2.34 16.24
C ASP A 135 1.09 3.83 16.51
N THR A 136 0.11 4.15 17.37
CA THR A 136 -0.16 5.57 17.73
C THR A 136 1.04 6.22 18.42
N GLU A 137 1.76 5.47 19.22
CA GLU A 137 2.97 5.94 19.91
C GLU A 137 4.15 6.10 18.94
N ARG A 138 4.31 5.13 18.01
CA ARG A 138 5.38 5.20 17.00
C ARG A 138 5.19 6.34 16.00
N GLN A 139 3.94 6.71 15.72
CA GLN A 139 3.53 7.63 14.65
C GLN A 139 2.68 8.80 15.17
N ALA A 140 3.02 9.34 16.37
CA ALA A 140 2.27 10.39 17.03
C ALA A 140 2.04 11.64 16.14
N LEU A 141 3.00 12.00 15.29
CA LEU A 141 2.86 13.11 14.35
C LEU A 141 1.72 12.88 13.35
N ASN A 142 1.52 11.65 12.86
CA ASN A 142 0.41 11.34 11.97
C ASN A 142 -0.93 11.31 12.72
N VAL A 143 -0.95 10.87 13.98
CA VAL A 143 -2.14 10.98 14.85
C VAL A 143 -2.57 12.44 14.94
N PHE A 144 -1.66 13.33 15.31
CA PHE A 144 -1.95 14.77 15.40
C PHE A 144 -2.42 15.37 14.06
N ARG A 145 -1.84 14.93 12.93
CA ARG A 145 -2.31 15.37 11.59
C ARG A 145 -3.74 14.98 11.33
N MET A 146 -4.15 13.76 11.70
CA MET A 146 -5.53 13.27 11.53
C MET A 146 -6.50 14.08 12.38
N GLU A 147 -6.15 14.34 13.64
CA GLU A 147 -6.94 15.18 14.55
C GLU A 147 -7.05 16.62 14.07
N LEU A 148 -5.96 17.20 13.56
CA LEU A 148 -5.96 18.55 12.96
C LEU A 148 -6.88 18.65 11.74
N LEU A 149 -7.04 17.56 11.00
CA LEU A 149 -7.96 17.44 9.85
C LEU A 149 -9.41 17.18 10.27
N GLY A 150 -9.67 17.09 11.56
CA GLY A 150 -11.01 16.88 12.13
C GLY A 150 -11.44 15.43 12.26
N ALA A 151 -10.53 14.47 12.08
CA ALA A 151 -10.83 13.05 12.31
C ALA A 151 -10.72 12.69 13.80
N GLU A 152 -11.61 11.81 14.26
CA GLU A 152 -11.45 11.09 15.52
C GLU A 152 -10.44 9.95 15.32
N VAL A 153 -9.43 9.84 16.20
CA VAL A 153 -8.48 8.71 16.19
C VAL A 153 -8.71 7.85 17.41
N GLU A 154 -9.09 6.59 17.18
CA GLU A 154 -9.28 5.60 18.25
C GLU A 154 -8.06 4.67 18.34
N ALA A 155 -7.42 4.66 19.52
CA ALA A 155 -6.31 3.76 19.83
C ALA A 155 -6.83 2.38 20.21
N VAL A 156 -6.56 1.37 19.38
CA VAL A 156 -6.96 -0.02 19.60
C VAL A 156 -5.99 -0.70 20.55
N THR A 157 -6.52 -1.19 21.67
CA THR A 157 -5.74 -1.84 22.75
C THR A 157 -5.89 -3.35 22.79
N SER A 158 -6.65 -3.95 21.88
CA SER A 158 -6.83 -5.40 21.77
C SER A 158 -5.71 -6.05 20.97
N GLY A 159 -5.50 -7.35 21.16
CA GLY A 159 -4.56 -8.17 20.39
C GLY A 159 -3.10 -7.73 20.53
N THR A 160 -2.42 -7.59 19.41
CA THR A 160 -1.03 -7.09 19.32
C THR A 160 -0.94 -5.56 19.27
N MET A 161 -2.07 -4.86 19.30
CA MET A 161 -2.17 -3.41 19.26
C MET A 161 -1.53 -2.78 18.01
N THR A 162 -1.57 -3.50 16.88
CA THR A 162 -1.01 -3.12 15.59
C THR A 162 -2.07 -3.08 14.47
N LEU A 163 -1.65 -2.88 13.22
CA LEU A 163 -2.54 -2.74 12.05
C LEU A 163 -3.60 -3.86 11.95
N LYS A 164 -3.26 -5.11 12.24
CA LYS A 164 -4.21 -6.24 12.18
C LYS A 164 -5.42 -5.99 13.08
N ASP A 165 -5.19 -5.51 14.29
CA ASP A 165 -6.24 -5.28 15.28
C ASP A 165 -7.04 -4.01 14.98
N ALA A 166 -6.40 -3.00 14.36
CA ALA A 166 -7.08 -1.83 13.82
C ALA A 166 -8.10 -2.23 12.74
N VAL A 167 -7.75 -3.16 11.83
CA VAL A 167 -8.70 -3.71 10.83
C VAL A 167 -9.88 -4.42 11.51
N ASN A 168 -9.62 -5.22 12.53
CA ASN A 168 -10.68 -5.91 13.27
C ASN A 168 -11.70 -4.94 13.88
N GLU A 169 -11.21 -3.88 14.55
CA GLU A 169 -12.09 -2.89 15.17
C GLU A 169 -12.84 -2.05 14.13
N THR A 170 -12.17 -1.68 13.03
CA THR A 170 -12.83 -0.98 11.92
C THR A 170 -13.97 -1.80 11.32
N MET A 171 -13.78 -3.11 11.11
CA MET A 171 -14.83 -4.00 10.62
C MET A 171 -16.02 -4.13 11.60
N LYS A 172 -15.76 -4.17 12.91
CA LYS A 172 -16.82 -4.17 13.94
C LYS A 172 -17.60 -2.86 13.93
N GLU A 173 -16.90 -1.74 13.88
CA GLU A 173 -17.53 -0.42 13.80
C GLU A 173 -18.38 -0.31 12.54
N TRP A 174 -17.87 -0.76 11.39
CA TRP A 174 -18.64 -0.75 10.15
C TRP A 174 -19.92 -1.57 10.26
N ALA A 175 -19.85 -2.76 10.86
CA ALA A 175 -21.04 -3.61 11.07
C ALA A 175 -22.10 -2.94 11.96
N SER A 176 -21.71 -2.01 12.83
CA SER A 176 -22.64 -1.30 13.71
C SER A 176 -23.36 -0.13 13.04
N ARG A 177 -22.80 0.43 11.95
CA ARG A 177 -23.28 1.67 11.28
C ARG A 177 -23.19 1.60 9.76
N VAL A 178 -23.63 0.50 9.14
CA VAL A 178 -23.51 0.30 7.67
C VAL A 178 -24.32 1.29 6.84
N GLU A 179 -25.42 1.83 7.40
CA GLU A 179 -26.35 2.68 6.65
C GLU A 179 -25.72 4.01 6.22
N ASP A 180 -25.02 4.68 7.14
CA ASP A 180 -24.44 6.01 6.94
C ASP A 180 -22.93 6.02 6.73
N THR A 181 -22.27 4.89 6.94
CA THR A 181 -20.80 4.78 7.02
C THR A 181 -20.24 3.93 5.88
N HIS A 182 -19.17 4.43 5.24
CA HIS A 182 -18.34 3.65 4.33
C HIS A 182 -16.99 3.33 4.97
N TYR A 183 -16.56 2.07 4.88
CA TYR A 183 -15.21 1.66 5.26
C TYR A 183 -14.24 1.93 4.10
N VAL A 184 -13.33 2.89 4.27
CA VAL A 184 -12.26 3.20 3.31
C VAL A 184 -11.10 2.25 3.55
N LEU A 185 -11.13 1.08 2.92
CA LEU A 185 -10.09 0.07 3.11
C LEU A 185 -8.79 0.46 2.42
N GLY A 186 -7.66 0.38 3.15
CA GLY A 186 -6.39 1.01 2.77
C GLY A 186 -5.51 0.21 1.81
N SER A 187 -5.89 -1.04 1.43
CA SER A 187 -5.06 -1.88 0.57
C SER A 187 -5.90 -2.78 -0.35
N VAL A 188 -5.23 -3.56 -1.22
CA VAL A 188 -5.86 -4.54 -2.15
C VAL A 188 -6.24 -5.83 -1.42
N MET A 189 -6.85 -5.69 -0.25
CA MET A 189 -7.25 -6.76 0.66
C MET A 189 -8.74 -6.64 1.01
N GLY A 190 -9.24 -7.55 1.81
CA GLY A 190 -10.63 -7.54 2.24
C GLY A 190 -11.58 -8.29 1.30
N PRO A 191 -12.89 -8.28 1.61
CA PRO A 191 -13.89 -8.93 0.77
C PRO A 191 -14.03 -8.22 -0.58
N HIS A 192 -14.36 -8.96 -1.63
CA HIS A 192 -14.77 -8.33 -2.89
C HIS A 192 -15.95 -7.36 -2.63
N PRO A 193 -15.96 -6.11 -3.17
CA PRO A 193 -15.14 -5.63 -4.29
C PRO A 193 -13.85 -4.90 -3.90
N PHE A 194 -13.48 -4.81 -2.62
CA PHE A 194 -12.33 -4.00 -2.19
C PHE A 194 -11.02 -4.28 -2.94
N PRO A 195 -10.55 -5.54 -3.11
CA PRO A 195 -9.29 -5.77 -3.82
C PRO A 195 -9.30 -5.22 -5.25
N MET A 196 -10.41 -5.40 -5.98
CA MET A 196 -10.59 -4.90 -7.33
C MET A 196 -10.67 -3.36 -7.37
N MET A 197 -11.48 -2.77 -6.50
CA MET A 197 -11.71 -1.33 -6.44
C MET A 197 -10.42 -0.57 -6.08
N VAL A 198 -9.71 -1.02 -5.05
CA VAL A 198 -8.44 -0.41 -4.64
C VAL A 198 -7.38 -0.51 -5.73
N ARG A 199 -7.26 -1.70 -6.38
CA ARG A 199 -6.39 -1.88 -7.54
C ARG A 199 -6.72 -0.87 -8.65
N ASP A 200 -7.98 -0.73 -8.99
CA ASP A 200 -8.42 0.11 -10.09
C ASP A 200 -8.12 1.60 -9.82
N PHE A 201 -8.22 2.07 -8.57
CA PHE A 201 -7.78 3.42 -8.20
C PHE A 201 -6.26 3.58 -8.15
N GLN A 202 -5.52 2.51 -7.88
CA GLN A 202 -4.06 2.56 -7.82
C GLN A 202 -3.37 2.30 -9.17
N LYS A 203 -4.03 1.66 -10.14
CA LYS A 203 -3.40 1.30 -11.43
C LYS A 203 -2.92 2.49 -12.27
N VAL A 204 -3.36 3.69 -11.92
CA VAL A 204 -2.84 4.95 -12.48
C VAL A 204 -1.31 5.03 -12.37
N ILE A 205 -0.70 4.41 -11.34
CA ILE A 205 0.76 4.34 -11.17
C ILE A 205 1.40 3.63 -12.36
N GLY A 206 0.95 2.41 -12.67
CA GLY A 206 1.47 1.61 -13.80
C GLY A 206 1.20 2.24 -15.16
N LYS A 207 0.00 2.83 -15.34
CA LYS A 207 -0.35 3.56 -16.55
C LYS A 207 0.64 4.70 -16.82
N GLU A 208 0.88 5.54 -15.82
CA GLU A 208 1.82 6.65 -15.92
C GLU A 208 3.27 6.18 -16.12
N ILE A 209 3.69 5.07 -15.51
CA ILE A 209 5.02 4.48 -15.76
C ILE A 209 5.16 4.14 -17.23
N LYS A 210 4.18 3.45 -17.84
CA LYS A 210 4.18 3.08 -19.26
C LYS A 210 4.32 4.30 -20.17
N GLU A 211 3.43 5.28 -19.98
CA GLU A 211 3.37 6.49 -20.79
C GLU A 211 4.66 7.30 -20.69
N GLN A 212 5.18 7.48 -19.48
CA GLN A 212 6.38 8.29 -19.23
C GLN A 212 7.65 7.61 -19.71
N LEU A 213 7.78 6.28 -19.56
CA LEU A 213 8.93 5.56 -20.11
C LEU A 213 8.89 5.48 -21.64
N GLN A 214 7.71 5.29 -22.22
CA GLN A 214 7.57 5.33 -23.67
C GLN A 214 8.02 6.69 -24.23
N ALA A 215 7.67 7.78 -23.55
CA ALA A 215 8.09 9.13 -23.96
C ALA A 215 9.60 9.38 -23.74
N LYS A 216 10.21 8.82 -22.69
CA LYS A 216 11.62 9.06 -22.33
C LYS A 216 12.61 8.12 -23.02
N GLU A 217 12.27 6.84 -23.13
CA GLU A 217 13.16 5.76 -23.55
C GLU A 217 12.67 5.00 -24.79
N GLY A 218 11.43 5.23 -25.22
CA GLY A 218 10.83 4.55 -26.38
C GLY A 218 10.52 3.06 -26.14
N LYS A 219 10.55 2.58 -24.88
CA LYS A 219 10.34 1.17 -24.54
C LYS A 219 9.74 0.97 -23.13
N LEU A 220 9.26 -0.23 -22.85
CA LEU A 220 8.84 -0.67 -21.52
C LEU A 220 10.07 -0.91 -20.60
N PRO A 221 9.88 -0.91 -19.27
CA PRO A 221 10.92 -1.31 -18.33
C PRO A 221 11.22 -2.80 -18.44
N ASP A 222 12.43 -3.22 -18.07
CA ASP A 222 12.78 -4.63 -17.92
C ASP A 222 12.31 -5.19 -16.57
N ALA A 223 12.20 -4.32 -15.55
CA ALA A 223 11.67 -4.69 -14.24
C ALA A 223 10.92 -3.52 -13.58
N VAL A 224 9.84 -3.83 -12.86
CA VAL A 224 9.13 -2.92 -11.94
C VAL A 224 9.21 -3.51 -10.54
N ILE A 225 9.72 -2.72 -9.59
CA ILE A 225 9.97 -3.14 -8.21
C ILE A 225 9.12 -2.28 -7.28
N ALA A 226 8.42 -2.90 -6.34
CA ALA A 226 7.64 -2.23 -5.32
C ALA A 226 7.63 -3.01 -4.01
N CYS A 227 7.53 -2.33 -2.86
CA CYS A 227 7.36 -2.99 -1.57
C CYS A 227 5.95 -3.58 -1.44
N VAL A 228 5.82 -4.64 -0.65
CA VAL A 228 4.56 -5.38 -0.48
C VAL A 228 4.31 -5.66 1.01
N GLY A 229 3.23 -5.05 1.53
CA GLY A 229 2.52 -5.50 2.72
C GLY A 229 1.19 -6.08 2.28
N GLY A 230 0.05 -5.37 2.45
CA GLY A 230 -1.20 -5.74 1.76
C GLY A 230 -1.13 -5.62 0.24
N GLY A 231 -0.22 -4.79 -0.28
CA GLY A 231 0.22 -4.80 -1.68
C GLY A 231 -0.40 -3.74 -2.60
N SER A 232 -1.06 -2.69 -2.07
CA SER A 232 -1.76 -1.72 -2.94
C SER A 232 -0.85 -0.92 -3.87
N ASN A 233 0.30 -0.44 -3.39
CA ASN A 233 1.26 0.27 -4.24
C ASN A 233 1.86 -0.63 -5.31
N ALA A 234 2.19 -1.86 -4.94
CA ALA A 234 2.74 -2.84 -5.87
C ALA A 234 1.72 -3.24 -6.93
N MET A 235 0.47 -3.52 -6.54
CA MET A 235 -0.60 -3.82 -7.50
C MET A 235 -0.85 -2.64 -8.44
N GLY A 236 -0.84 -1.42 -7.92
CA GLY A 236 -0.95 -0.21 -8.74
C GLY A 236 0.17 -0.08 -9.77
N ALA A 237 1.41 -0.40 -9.39
CA ALA A 237 2.56 -0.37 -10.28
C ALA A 237 2.59 -1.55 -11.28
N PHE A 238 2.07 -2.72 -10.89
CA PHE A 238 2.17 -3.98 -11.66
C PHE A 238 1.04 -4.18 -12.64
N TYR A 239 -0.18 -3.76 -12.29
CA TYR A 239 -1.40 -4.18 -12.98
C TYR A 239 -1.34 -3.97 -14.50
N GLU A 240 -0.93 -2.80 -14.94
CA GLU A 240 -0.82 -2.47 -16.37
C GLU A 240 0.27 -3.27 -17.11
N PHE A 241 1.19 -3.90 -16.37
CA PHE A 241 2.27 -4.74 -16.92
C PHE A 241 1.99 -6.25 -16.82
N ILE A 242 0.88 -6.68 -16.21
CA ILE A 242 0.54 -8.11 -16.12
C ILE A 242 0.53 -8.79 -17.49
N PRO A 243 -0.05 -8.19 -18.56
CA PRO A 243 0.00 -8.78 -19.89
C PRO A 243 1.40 -8.74 -20.56
N ASP A 244 2.27 -7.82 -20.15
CA ASP A 244 3.60 -7.64 -20.74
C ASP A 244 4.62 -8.61 -20.13
N LYS A 245 4.66 -9.84 -20.64
CA LYS A 245 5.48 -10.94 -20.07
C LYS A 245 6.98 -10.68 -20.07
N SER A 246 7.48 -9.73 -20.89
CA SER A 246 8.88 -9.31 -20.90
C SER A 246 9.27 -8.43 -19.71
N VAL A 247 8.29 -7.85 -19.01
CA VAL A 247 8.49 -7.02 -17.84
C VAL A 247 8.45 -7.88 -16.58
N ARG A 248 9.54 -7.93 -15.83
CA ARG A 248 9.59 -8.58 -14.51
C ARG A 248 8.84 -7.73 -13.50
N LEU A 249 7.98 -8.35 -12.70
CA LEU A 249 7.25 -7.72 -11.59
C LEU A 249 7.81 -8.27 -10.28
N ILE A 250 8.34 -7.39 -9.44
CA ILE A 250 9.09 -7.82 -8.25
C ILE A 250 8.54 -7.12 -7.01
N GLY A 251 7.88 -7.88 -6.15
CA GLY A 251 7.39 -7.46 -4.85
C GLY A 251 8.42 -7.68 -3.75
N CYS A 252 8.72 -6.66 -2.97
CA CYS A 252 9.67 -6.76 -1.85
C CYS A 252 8.90 -6.86 -0.54
N GLU A 253 8.97 -8.02 0.12
CA GLU A 253 8.32 -8.30 1.39
C GLU A 253 9.22 -7.94 2.58
N ALA A 254 8.62 -7.62 3.73
CA ALA A 254 9.35 -7.33 4.95
C ALA A 254 9.78 -8.64 5.65
N ALA A 255 11.04 -8.97 5.53
CA ALA A 255 11.65 -10.12 6.21
C ALA A 255 12.06 -9.82 7.66
N GLY A 256 11.84 -8.61 8.17
CA GLY A 256 12.15 -8.26 9.55
C GLY A 256 13.57 -8.65 9.96
N LEU A 257 13.68 -9.53 10.95
CA LEU A 257 14.97 -10.06 11.41
C LEU A 257 15.44 -11.31 10.64
N GLY A 258 14.70 -11.72 9.62
CA GLY A 258 14.97 -12.87 8.75
C GLY A 258 13.76 -13.78 8.60
N VAL A 259 13.59 -14.37 7.41
CA VAL A 259 12.44 -15.26 7.10
C VAL A 259 12.43 -16.54 7.93
N ASP A 260 13.57 -16.96 8.44
CA ASP A 260 13.72 -18.15 9.29
C ASP A 260 13.42 -17.84 10.78
N THR A 261 13.05 -16.60 11.10
CA THR A 261 12.68 -16.17 12.44
C THR A 261 11.18 -15.99 12.58
N ASP A 262 10.66 -15.94 13.80
CA ASP A 262 9.29 -15.56 14.11
C ASP A 262 9.00 -14.05 14.00
N LYS A 263 10.06 -13.24 13.71
CA LYS A 263 10.00 -11.79 13.55
C LYS A 263 10.15 -11.37 12.11
N ASN A 264 9.15 -11.67 11.29
CA ASN A 264 9.04 -11.25 9.90
C ASN A 264 7.55 -11.09 9.50
N ALA A 265 7.30 -10.47 8.36
CA ALA A 265 5.98 -10.30 7.75
C ALA A 265 5.99 -10.72 6.25
N ALA A 266 6.90 -11.63 5.87
CA ALA A 266 7.05 -12.11 4.49
C ALA A 266 5.99 -13.19 4.18
N THR A 267 4.82 -12.75 3.77
CA THR A 267 3.63 -13.61 3.62
C THR A 267 3.72 -14.57 2.44
N ILE A 268 4.32 -14.18 1.31
CA ILE A 268 4.50 -15.10 0.17
C ILE A 268 5.57 -16.16 0.53
N ALA A 269 6.63 -15.75 1.24
CA ALA A 269 7.69 -16.68 1.62
C ALA A 269 7.23 -17.72 2.67
N ASN A 270 6.45 -17.30 3.68
CA ASN A 270 6.16 -18.11 4.87
C ASN A 270 4.67 -18.39 5.08
N GLY A 271 3.78 -17.75 4.33
CA GLY A 271 2.34 -17.85 4.54
C GLY A 271 1.74 -19.15 3.99
N THR A 272 0.57 -19.48 4.52
CA THR A 272 -0.27 -20.56 4.07
C THR A 272 -1.66 -20.05 3.68
N ILE A 273 -2.42 -20.81 2.90
CA ILE A 273 -3.77 -20.42 2.49
C ILE A 273 -4.69 -20.38 3.70
N GLY A 274 -5.40 -19.26 3.85
CA GLY A 274 -6.37 -19.07 4.91
C GLY A 274 -7.51 -18.12 4.53
N ILE A 275 -8.43 -17.89 5.47
CA ILE A 275 -9.51 -16.92 5.34
C ILE A 275 -9.38 -15.94 6.52
N PHE A 276 -9.19 -14.68 6.21
CA PHE A 276 -9.06 -13.63 7.22
C PHE A 276 -9.44 -12.28 6.62
N HIS A 277 -9.97 -11.37 7.43
CA HIS A 277 -10.44 -10.05 7.01
C HIS A 277 -11.34 -10.08 5.75
N GLY A 278 -12.20 -11.09 5.65
CA GLY A 278 -13.20 -11.19 4.58
C GLY A 278 -12.71 -11.76 3.25
N MET A 279 -11.47 -12.18 3.14
CA MET A 279 -10.88 -12.74 1.92
C MET A 279 -10.20 -14.09 2.17
N LYS A 280 -10.11 -14.90 1.13
CA LYS A 280 -9.20 -16.05 1.05
C LYS A 280 -7.90 -15.60 0.38
N SER A 281 -6.77 -15.78 1.06
CA SER A 281 -5.45 -15.40 0.57
C SER A 281 -4.36 -16.21 1.26
N LEU A 282 -3.09 -15.77 1.14
CA LEU A 282 -1.98 -16.25 1.95
C LEU A 282 -1.85 -15.41 3.23
N PHE A 283 -1.60 -16.09 4.34
CA PHE A 283 -1.44 -15.46 5.66
C PHE A 283 -0.32 -16.15 6.43
N CYS A 284 0.39 -15.37 7.25
CA CYS A 284 1.28 -15.91 8.27
C CYS A 284 0.43 -16.56 9.35
N GLN A 285 0.49 -17.88 9.44
CA GLN A 285 -0.32 -18.70 10.36
C GLN A 285 0.56 -19.69 11.10
N ASP A 286 0.14 -20.05 12.32
CA ASP A 286 0.70 -21.17 13.05
C ASP A 286 0.21 -22.53 12.51
N LYS A 287 0.72 -23.60 13.08
CA LYS A 287 0.35 -24.98 12.71
C LYS A 287 -1.15 -25.33 12.93
N TYR A 288 -1.88 -24.49 13.65
CA TYR A 288 -3.31 -24.65 13.92
C TYR A 288 -4.17 -23.73 13.03
N GLY A 289 -3.55 -22.95 12.13
CA GLY A 289 -4.25 -22.01 11.27
C GLY A 289 -4.62 -20.68 11.95
N GLN A 290 -4.07 -20.39 13.14
CA GLN A 290 -4.25 -19.10 13.78
C GLN A 290 -3.30 -18.08 13.16
N ILE A 291 -3.75 -16.84 13.01
CA ILE A 291 -2.91 -15.75 12.51
C ILE A 291 -1.75 -15.53 13.47
N ALA A 292 -0.54 -15.73 12.98
CA ALA A 292 0.67 -15.55 13.75
C ALA A 292 0.96 -14.04 13.95
N PRO A 293 1.57 -13.65 15.07
CA PRO A 293 2.20 -12.34 15.19
C PRO A 293 3.24 -12.16 14.09
N VAL A 294 3.31 -10.98 13.52
CA VAL A 294 4.32 -10.59 12.52
C VAL A 294 5.13 -9.41 13.03
N TYR A 295 6.23 -9.11 12.36
CA TYR A 295 7.09 -8.01 12.74
C TYR A 295 7.77 -7.38 11.52
N SER A 296 7.81 -6.07 11.50
CA SER A 296 8.63 -5.25 10.59
C SER A 296 8.98 -3.93 11.28
N ILE A 297 10.17 -3.41 11.00
CA ILE A 297 10.51 -2.01 11.34
C ILE A 297 9.53 -1.02 10.67
N SER A 298 8.95 -1.42 9.57
CA SER A 298 7.95 -0.66 8.82
C SER A 298 6.54 -1.00 9.27
N ALA A 299 5.89 -0.08 10.00
CA ALA A 299 4.49 -0.27 10.43
C ALA A 299 3.51 -0.45 9.25
N GLY A 300 3.82 0.08 8.07
CA GLY A 300 2.99 -0.09 6.87
C GLY A 300 3.14 -1.46 6.20
N LEU A 301 4.15 -2.25 6.54
CA LEU A 301 4.35 -3.63 6.07
C LEU A 301 4.10 -4.68 7.18
N ASP A 302 3.81 -4.24 8.38
CA ASP A 302 3.53 -5.10 9.55
C ASP A 302 2.11 -5.65 9.50
N TYR A 303 1.84 -6.52 8.53
CA TYR A 303 0.54 -7.14 8.28
C TYR A 303 0.71 -8.62 7.92
N PRO A 304 -0.05 -9.54 8.54
CA PRO A 304 0.14 -10.98 8.40
C PRO A 304 -0.50 -11.59 7.15
N GLY A 305 -0.78 -10.81 6.12
CA GLY A 305 -1.46 -11.28 4.92
C GLY A 305 -1.10 -10.48 3.68
N ILE A 306 -1.56 -10.95 2.53
CA ILE A 306 -1.33 -10.30 1.24
C ILE A 306 -2.63 -10.25 0.43
N GLY A 307 -2.75 -9.27 -0.47
CA GLY A 307 -3.89 -9.18 -1.38
C GLY A 307 -4.05 -10.45 -2.24
N PRO A 308 -5.30 -10.89 -2.48
CA PRO A 308 -5.55 -12.16 -3.17
C PRO A 308 -5.04 -12.19 -4.62
N GLU A 309 -4.99 -11.07 -5.31
CA GLU A 309 -4.43 -10.98 -6.66
C GLU A 309 -2.90 -11.15 -6.65
N HIS A 310 -2.20 -10.66 -5.61
CA HIS A 310 -0.78 -10.94 -5.42
C HIS A 310 -0.51 -12.43 -5.17
N ALA A 311 -1.33 -13.08 -4.34
CA ALA A 311 -1.22 -14.52 -4.10
C ALA A 311 -1.37 -15.33 -5.40
N MET A 312 -2.32 -14.96 -6.25
CA MET A 312 -2.49 -15.56 -7.58
C MET A 312 -1.26 -15.31 -8.48
N LEU A 313 -0.77 -14.07 -8.55
CA LEU A 313 0.38 -13.73 -9.39
C LEU A 313 1.65 -14.47 -8.96
N ALA A 314 1.81 -14.72 -7.65
CA ALA A 314 2.90 -15.54 -7.12
C ALA A 314 2.77 -17.02 -7.53
N GLU A 315 1.57 -17.60 -7.35
CA GLU A 315 1.28 -19.00 -7.72
C GLU A 315 1.46 -19.25 -9.23
N GLU A 316 1.05 -18.30 -10.06
CA GLU A 316 1.23 -18.36 -11.53
C GLU A 316 2.68 -18.06 -11.98
N GLY A 317 3.56 -17.67 -11.08
CA GLY A 317 4.92 -17.24 -11.42
C GLY A 317 4.96 -15.95 -12.27
N ARG A 318 3.87 -15.15 -12.26
CA ARG A 318 3.83 -13.89 -13.00
C ARG A 318 4.57 -12.76 -12.29
N ALA A 319 4.55 -12.75 -10.98
CA ALA A 319 5.33 -11.84 -10.16
C ALA A 319 6.25 -12.62 -9.22
N GLU A 320 7.45 -12.08 -9.03
CA GLU A 320 8.46 -12.57 -8.08
C GLU A 320 8.26 -11.85 -6.75
N TYR A 321 8.46 -12.54 -5.63
CA TYR A 321 8.43 -11.91 -4.30
C TYR A 321 9.73 -12.24 -3.58
N VAL A 322 10.36 -11.18 -3.07
CA VAL A 322 11.70 -11.28 -2.45
C VAL A 322 11.68 -10.73 -1.03
N PRO A 323 12.20 -11.48 -0.06
CA PRO A 323 12.30 -11.01 1.31
C PRO A 323 13.45 -10.01 1.45
N ILE A 324 13.20 -8.91 2.17
CA ILE A 324 14.17 -7.87 2.51
C ILE A 324 14.14 -7.65 4.02
N THR A 325 15.30 -7.77 4.65
CA THR A 325 15.43 -7.58 6.09
C THR A 325 15.38 -6.10 6.49
N ASP A 326 15.09 -5.84 7.77
CA ASP A 326 15.08 -4.49 8.32
C ASP A 326 16.42 -3.77 8.10
N ASN A 327 17.54 -4.47 8.30
CA ASN A 327 18.87 -3.87 8.10
C ASN A 327 19.08 -3.45 6.63
N GLU A 328 18.72 -4.31 5.69
CA GLU A 328 18.81 -3.98 4.25
C GLU A 328 17.92 -2.79 3.88
N ALA A 329 16.72 -2.72 4.45
CA ALA A 329 15.79 -1.60 4.23
C ALA A 329 16.35 -0.28 4.82
N VAL A 330 16.91 -0.32 6.04
CA VAL A 330 17.53 0.85 6.68
C VAL A 330 18.75 1.33 5.90
N GLU A 331 19.62 0.42 5.47
CA GLU A 331 20.77 0.75 4.63
C GLU A 331 20.34 1.37 3.28
N ALA A 332 19.26 0.88 2.69
CA ALA A 332 18.73 1.42 1.45
C ALA A 332 18.06 2.79 1.64
N PHE A 333 17.38 2.99 2.76
CA PHE A 333 16.83 4.30 3.16
C PHE A 333 17.94 5.35 3.23
N GLU A 334 19.02 5.06 3.96
CA GLU A 334 20.17 5.96 4.09
C GLU A 334 20.89 6.16 2.75
N TYR A 335 21.03 5.08 1.97
CA TYR A 335 21.68 5.13 0.65
C TYR A 335 20.95 6.07 -0.29
N LEU A 336 19.63 5.91 -0.48
CA LEU A 336 18.85 6.77 -1.36
C LEU A 336 18.87 8.22 -0.89
N SER A 337 18.80 8.43 0.43
CA SER A 337 18.86 9.77 1.03
C SER A 337 20.17 10.48 0.72
N ARG A 338 21.30 9.79 0.83
CA ARG A 338 22.62 10.36 0.58
C ARG A 338 22.95 10.50 -0.92
N THR A 339 22.48 9.56 -1.73
CA THR A 339 22.85 9.49 -3.16
C THR A 339 21.99 10.42 -3.99
N GLU A 340 20.67 10.41 -3.80
CA GLU A 340 19.72 11.18 -4.61
C GLU A 340 19.05 12.34 -3.85
N GLY A 341 19.32 12.49 -2.55
CA GLY A 341 18.63 13.51 -1.74
C GLY A 341 17.15 13.22 -1.53
N ILE A 342 16.74 11.95 -1.61
CA ILE A 342 15.36 11.50 -1.45
C ILE A 342 15.28 10.66 -0.20
N ILE A 343 14.52 11.12 0.80
CA ILE A 343 14.24 10.36 2.02
C ILE A 343 12.96 9.54 1.78
N PRO A 344 13.05 8.23 1.43
CA PRO A 344 11.89 7.41 1.15
C PRO A 344 11.21 6.96 2.45
N ALA A 345 9.93 6.59 2.39
CA ALA A 345 9.35 5.81 3.47
C ALA A 345 10.12 4.48 3.67
N ILE A 346 10.21 3.98 4.90
CA ILE A 346 10.86 2.68 5.19
C ILE A 346 10.23 1.57 4.34
N GLU A 347 8.93 1.63 4.10
CA GLU A 347 8.24 0.75 3.18
C GLU A 347 8.93 0.71 1.82
N SER A 348 9.10 1.86 1.20
CA SER A 348 9.72 2.00 -0.13
C SER A 348 11.19 1.60 -0.14
N ALA A 349 11.88 1.77 0.99
CA ALA A 349 13.28 1.39 1.12
C ALA A 349 13.53 -0.11 0.89
N HIS A 350 12.53 -0.97 1.15
CA HIS A 350 12.60 -2.40 0.81
C HIS A 350 12.76 -2.60 -0.71
N ALA A 351 12.01 -1.84 -1.51
CA ALA A 351 12.13 -1.89 -2.98
C ALA A 351 13.48 -1.34 -3.46
N VAL A 352 13.98 -0.27 -2.84
CA VAL A 352 15.30 0.29 -3.13
C VAL A 352 16.41 -0.71 -2.78
N ALA A 353 16.29 -1.44 -1.66
CA ALA A 353 17.25 -2.46 -1.25
C ALA A 353 17.40 -3.55 -2.32
N TYR A 354 16.29 -4.02 -2.89
CA TYR A 354 16.37 -5.01 -3.96
C TYR A 354 16.90 -4.42 -5.27
N ALA A 355 16.53 -3.20 -5.61
CA ALA A 355 17.09 -2.52 -6.79
C ALA A 355 18.62 -2.41 -6.73
N LYS A 356 19.19 -2.15 -5.54
CA LYS A 356 20.65 -2.16 -5.32
C LYS A 356 21.29 -3.51 -5.64
N LYS A 357 20.60 -4.61 -5.34
CA LYS A 357 21.08 -5.97 -5.64
C LYS A 357 20.91 -6.32 -7.12
N LEU A 358 19.81 -5.92 -7.73
CA LEU A 358 19.45 -6.32 -9.09
C LEU A 358 20.20 -5.51 -10.15
N ALA A 359 20.30 -4.18 -10.01
CA ALA A 359 20.84 -3.30 -11.03
C ALA A 359 22.25 -3.70 -11.53
N PRO A 360 23.24 -4.05 -10.66
CA PRO A 360 24.56 -4.45 -11.11
C PRO A 360 24.59 -5.74 -11.95
N THR A 361 23.53 -6.56 -11.84
CA THR A 361 23.44 -7.84 -12.56
C THR A 361 22.85 -7.71 -13.96
N MET A 362 22.34 -6.54 -14.32
CA MET A 362 21.68 -6.27 -15.60
C MET A 362 22.56 -5.43 -16.53
N GLY A 363 22.30 -5.52 -17.83
CA GLY A 363 23.01 -4.71 -18.84
C GLY A 363 22.65 -3.22 -18.73
N LYS A 364 23.54 -2.34 -19.20
CA LYS A 364 23.37 -0.88 -19.20
C LYS A 364 22.22 -0.38 -20.07
N ASP A 365 21.75 -1.22 -21.00
CA ASP A 365 20.59 -0.97 -21.86
C ASP A 365 19.26 -1.30 -21.17
N LYS A 366 19.32 -1.95 -20.00
CA LYS A 366 18.16 -2.38 -19.22
C LYS A 366 17.63 -1.25 -18.33
N ILE A 367 16.34 -1.31 -17.99
CA ILE A 367 15.66 -0.30 -17.20
C ILE A 367 14.94 -0.96 -16.03
N ILE A 368 15.19 -0.45 -14.85
CA ILE A 368 14.47 -0.76 -13.62
C ILE A 368 13.64 0.45 -13.21
N VAL A 369 12.36 0.23 -12.90
CA VAL A 369 11.52 1.24 -12.24
C VAL A 369 11.27 0.80 -10.80
N VAL A 370 11.57 1.66 -9.84
CA VAL A 370 11.27 1.48 -8.42
C VAL A 370 10.13 2.40 -8.02
N ASN A 371 9.06 1.85 -7.47
CA ASN A 371 7.96 2.66 -6.96
C ASN A 371 8.29 3.18 -5.56
N ILE A 372 8.54 4.49 -5.44
CA ILE A 372 8.72 5.18 -4.15
C ILE A 372 7.33 5.54 -3.63
N SER A 373 6.73 4.63 -2.90
CA SER A 373 5.32 4.64 -2.53
C SER A 373 4.94 5.74 -1.54
N GLY A 374 5.92 6.26 -0.79
CA GLY A 374 5.72 7.33 0.18
C GLY A 374 7.02 7.97 0.63
N ARG A 375 6.90 9.14 1.28
CA ARG A 375 8.04 9.89 1.84
C ARG A 375 8.34 9.46 3.27
N GLY A 376 9.61 9.62 3.66
CA GLY A 376 10.17 9.11 4.90
C GLY A 376 10.23 10.11 6.06
N ASP A 377 9.66 11.31 5.96
CA ASP A 377 9.68 12.28 7.07
C ASP A 377 9.13 11.68 8.37
N LYS A 378 8.10 10.85 8.26
CA LYS A 378 7.50 10.12 9.37
C LYS A 378 8.43 9.09 10.02
N ASP A 379 9.45 8.63 9.30
CA ASP A 379 10.30 7.49 9.67
C ASP A 379 11.67 7.91 10.21
N VAL A 380 12.04 9.19 10.08
CA VAL A 380 13.35 9.69 10.49
C VAL A 380 13.65 9.38 11.96
N ALA A 381 12.68 9.56 12.85
CA ALA A 381 12.83 9.23 14.27
C ALA A 381 12.99 7.71 14.51
N ALA A 382 12.30 6.86 13.73
CA ALA A 382 12.44 5.41 13.82
C ALA A 382 13.83 4.95 13.35
N ILE A 383 14.34 5.53 12.26
CA ILE A 383 15.72 5.26 11.76
C ILE A 383 16.75 5.71 12.78
N ALA A 384 16.60 6.90 13.38
CA ALA A 384 17.51 7.37 14.41
C ALA A 384 17.56 6.42 15.61
N ARG A 385 16.40 5.99 16.13
CA ARG A 385 16.33 4.98 17.20
C ARG A 385 17.00 3.66 16.80
N TYR A 386 16.77 3.18 15.58
CA TYR A 386 17.39 1.97 15.07
C TYR A 386 18.92 2.07 15.05
N ARG A 387 19.46 3.26 14.75
CA ARG A 387 20.91 3.55 14.73
C ARG A 387 21.47 3.96 16.09
N GLY A 388 20.63 4.04 17.14
CA GLY A 388 21.07 4.48 18.47
C GLY A 388 21.42 5.97 18.52
N VAL A 389 20.83 6.78 17.66
CA VAL A 389 21.01 8.25 17.60
C VAL A 389 19.84 8.93 18.31
N GLU A 390 20.15 9.78 19.29
CA GLU A 390 19.14 10.63 19.92
C GLU A 390 18.81 11.83 19.02
N ILE A 391 17.51 12.09 18.85
CA ILE A 391 17.03 13.32 18.19
C ILE A 391 16.54 14.24 19.31
N TYR A 392 17.10 15.42 19.35
CA TYR A 392 16.58 16.49 20.21
C TYR A 392 15.36 17.11 19.52
N GLU A 393 14.21 17.11 20.22
CA GLU A 393 12.98 17.78 19.79
C GLU A 393 13.08 19.29 20.01
#